data_66e75c2da4adde98263af88b19d3f5fb
#
_entry.id   66e75c2da4adde98263af88b19d3f5fb
#
_cell.length_a   1.000
_cell.length_b   1.000
_cell.length_c   1.000
_cell.angle_alpha   90.00
_cell.angle_beta   90.00
_cell.angle_gamma   90.00
#
_symmetry.space_group_name_H-M   'P 1'
#
loop_
_entity.id
_entity.type
_entity.pdbx_description
1 polymer ?
#
loop_
_entity_poly.entity_id
_entity_poly.type
_entity_poly.pdbx_seq_one_letter_code
_entity_poly.pdbx_strand_id
1 'polypeptide(L)'
;MNLTNQYGAPDVFIRAIEADPYDMGEADFSVTGLLQPPQITRLWKENKDLLTSDVRDEVWKLLGSGVHAVLEGHGDGTVEQRLFSEHEGVIISGAVDLVKDGHVTDYKVTSVYTTTRALKPDWESQLNLYAWLLGKNEIE
;
A
#
# COMPACT_ATOMS: atom_id res chain seq x y z
N MET A 1 9.03 -10.99 9.91
CA MET A 1 7.84 -10.99 10.81
C MET A 1 7.34 -12.41 10.89
N ASN A 2 7.05 -12.90 12.10
CA ASN A 2 6.55 -14.26 12.32
C ASN A 2 5.02 -14.26 12.35
N LEU A 3 4.38 -15.12 11.55
CA LEU A 3 2.93 -15.25 11.55
C LEU A 3 2.49 -16.32 12.58
N THR A 4 1.49 -15.99 13.39
CA THR A 4 0.86 -16.93 14.33
C THR A 4 -0.58 -17.21 13.94
N ASN A 5 -1.13 -18.32 14.37
CA ASN A 5 -2.53 -18.71 14.13
C ASN A 5 -3.18 -19.16 15.44
N GLN A 6 -3.30 -18.24 16.40
CA GLN A 6 -3.82 -18.54 17.74
C GLN A 6 -5.29 -18.95 17.75
N TYR A 7 -6.05 -18.52 16.73
CA TYR A 7 -7.51 -18.74 16.64
C TYR A 7 -7.91 -19.85 15.67
N GLY A 8 -6.93 -20.60 15.12
CA GLY A 8 -7.20 -21.75 14.27
C GLY A 8 -7.85 -21.40 12.94
N ALA A 9 -7.43 -20.29 12.31
CA ALA A 9 -7.88 -19.97 10.95
C ALA A 9 -7.46 -21.09 9.97
N PRO A 10 -8.24 -21.38 8.93
CA PRO A 10 -7.88 -22.37 7.92
C PRO A 10 -6.52 -22.06 7.27
N ASP A 11 -5.74 -23.09 6.97
CA ASP A 11 -4.39 -22.97 6.38
C ASP A 11 -4.37 -22.16 5.07
N VAL A 12 -5.48 -22.09 4.35
CA VAL A 12 -5.59 -21.29 3.13
C VAL A 12 -5.34 -19.80 3.41
N PHE A 13 -5.75 -19.29 4.57
CA PHE A 13 -5.48 -17.91 4.97
C PHE A 13 -3.99 -17.67 5.22
N ILE A 14 -3.35 -18.62 5.93
CA ILE A 14 -1.90 -18.57 6.19
C ILE A 14 -1.14 -18.47 4.87
N ARG A 15 -1.40 -19.40 3.95
CA ARG A 15 -0.75 -19.43 2.64
C ARG A 15 -1.01 -18.16 1.81
N ALA A 16 -2.23 -17.62 1.87
CA ALA A 16 -2.58 -16.40 1.13
C ALA A 16 -1.85 -15.17 1.69
N ILE A 17 -1.69 -15.08 3.01
CA ILE A 17 -0.97 -13.98 3.66
C ILE A 17 0.54 -14.07 3.39
N GLU A 18 1.11 -15.29 3.44
CA GLU A 18 2.54 -15.53 3.16
C GLU A 18 2.89 -15.33 1.68
N ALA A 19 1.93 -15.49 0.79
CA ALA A 19 2.10 -15.32 -0.65
C ALA A 19 2.02 -13.86 -1.12
N ASP A 20 1.91 -12.88 -0.21
CA ASP A 20 1.82 -11.45 -0.54
C ASP A 20 3.05 -11.01 -1.39
N PRO A 21 2.84 -10.63 -2.67
CA PRO A 21 3.93 -10.31 -3.59
C PRO A 21 4.48 -8.89 -3.41
N TYR A 22 4.18 -8.21 -2.29
CA TYR A 22 4.59 -6.83 -2.10
C TYR A 22 6.11 -6.65 -2.22
N ASP A 23 6.52 -5.90 -3.22
CA ASP A 23 7.90 -5.49 -3.45
C ASP A 23 7.97 -3.98 -3.75
N MET A 24 8.92 -3.29 -3.13
CA MET A 24 9.18 -1.86 -3.40
C MET A 24 10.05 -1.64 -4.66
N GLY A 25 10.59 -2.71 -5.23
CA GLY A 25 11.63 -2.63 -6.24
C GLY A 25 12.93 -2.07 -5.64
N GLU A 26 13.68 -1.31 -6.44
CA GLU A 26 14.97 -0.70 -6.03
C GLU A 26 14.80 0.65 -5.27
N ALA A 27 13.61 0.94 -4.75
CA ALA A 27 13.36 2.19 -4.03
C ALA A 27 13.86 2.15 -2.58
N ASP A 28 14.38 3.29 -2.12
CA ASP A 28 14.76 3.48 -0.72
C ASP A 28 13.53 3.58 0.19
N PHE A 29 12.46 4.20 -0.30
CA PHE A 29 11.20 4.38 0.42
C PHE A 29 9.99 4.14 -0.49
N SER A 30 8.93 3.58 0.09
CA SER A 30 7.60 3.60 -0.54
C SER A 30 6.80 4.83 -0.09
N VAL A 31 5.84 5.26 -0.91
CA VAL A 31 4.89 6.33 -0.55
C VAL A 31 4.23 6.05 0.80
N THR A 32 3.72 4.85 1.01
CA THR A 32 3.10 4.46 2.28
C THR A 32 4.09 4.45 3.44
N GLY A 33 5.36 4.10 3.19
CA GLY A 33 6.44 4.15 4.18
C GLY A 33 6.79 5.57 4.61
N LEU A 34 6.74 6.55 3.69
CA LEU A 34 6.98 7.96 3.99
C LEU A 34 5.88 8.59 4.86
N LEU A 35 4.65 8.08 4.78
CA LEU A 35 3.53 8.55 5.59
C LEU A 35 3.58 8.03 7.03
N GLN A 36 4.40 7.03 7.30
CA GLN A 36 4.61 6.54 8.66
C GLN A 36 5.58 7.45 9.43
N PRO A 37 5.39 7.63 10.75
CA PRO A 37 6.38 8.32 11.56
C PRO A 37 7.76 7.66 11.39
N PRO A 38 8.84 8.44 11.12
CA PRO A 38 10.17 7.90 10.82
C PRO A 38 10.70 6.94 11.89
N GLN A 39 10.37 7.19 13.16
CA GLN A 39 10.74 6.33 14.27
C GLN A 39 10.08 4.94 14.17
N ILE A 40 8.82 4.87 13.75
CA ILE A 40 8.10 3.61 13.55
C ILE A 40 8.75 2.81 12.43
N THR A 41 9.03 3.45 11.30
CA THR A 41 9.71 2.82 10.16
C THR A 41 11.08 2.27 10.55
N ARG A 42 11.86 3.03 11.34
CA ARG A 42 13.16 2.58 11.83
C ARG A 42 13.03 1.36 12.74
N LEU A 43 12.16 1.44 13.76
CA LEU A 43 11.92 0.34 14.69
C LEU A 43 11.44 -0.93 13.98
N TRP A 44 10.61 -0.79 12.97
CA TRP A 44 10.16 -1.89 12.13
C TRP A 44 11.33 -2.57 11.41
N LYS A 45 12.20 -1.79 10.78
CA LYS A 45 13.40 -2.31 10.08
C LYS A 45 14.34 -3.03 11.04
N GLU A 46 14.60 -2.43 12.21
CA GLU A 46 15.54 -2.96 13.21
C GLU A 46 15.03 -4.23 13.90
N ASN A 47 13.70 -4.42 14.00
CA ASN A 47 13.10 -5.52 14.78
C ASN A 47 12.20 -6.44 13.94
N LYS A 48 12.30 -6.41 12.62
CA LYS A 48 11.41 -7.17 11.70
C LYS A 48 11.31 -8.65 12.07
N ASP A 49 12.42 -9.27 12.48
CA ASP A 49 12.47 -10.69 12.81
C ASP A 49 11.89 -11.02 14.20
N LEU A 50 11.74 -10.02 15.05
CA LEU A 50 11.13 -10.15 16.37
C LEU A 50 9.62 -9.89 16.36
N LEU A 51 9.12 -9.23 15.31
CA LEU A 51 7.71 -8.90 15.20
C LEU A 51 6.88 -10.14 14.88
N THR A 52 5.76 -10.26 15.57
CA THR A 52 4.74 -11.28 15.32
C THR A 52 3.41 -10.63 14.97
N SER A 53 2.69 -11.22 14.03
CA SER A 53 1.30 -10.86 13.71
C SER A 53 0.45 -12.13 13.75
N ASP A 54 -0.82 -12.02 14.12
CA ASP A 54 -1.75 -13.13 14.03
C ASP A 54 -2.53 -13.11 12.71
N VAL A 55 -2.83 -14.29 12.17
CA VAL A 55 -3.60 -14.42 10.91
C VAL A 55 -4.86 -13.57 10.92
N ARG A 56 -5.54 -13.49 12.07
CA ARG A 56 -6.76 -12.68 12.23
C ARG A 56 -6.53 -11.20 11.98
N ASP A 57 -5.38 -10.66 12.35
CA ASP A 57 -5.06 -9.24 12.18
C ASP A 57 -4.74 -8.92 10.70
N GLU A 58 -4.30 -9.93 9.93
CA GLU A 58 -3.98 -9.80 8.51
C GLU A 58 -5.18 -10.01 7.56
N VAL A 59 -6.33 -10.49 8.06
CA VAL A 59 -7.54 -10.76 7.22
C VAL A 59 -8.00 -9.52 6.48
N TRP A 60 -7.95 -8.34 7.10
CA TRP A 60 -8.35 -7.09 6.46
C TRP A 60 -7.42 -6.69 5.32
N LYS A 61 -6.13 -6.97 5.46
CA LYS A 61 -5.16 -6.75 4.38
C LYS A 61 -5.45 -7.70 3.22
N LEU A 62 -5.70 -8.97 3.51
CA LEU A 62 -6.06 -9.97 2.49
C LEU A 62 -7.36 -9.58 1.74
N LEU A 63 -8.38 -9.09 2.46
CA LEU A 63 -9.61 -8.59 1.85
C LEU A 63 -9.31 -7.39 0.93
N GLY A 64 -8.48 -6.46 1.38
CA GLY A 64 -8.02 -5.33 0.57
C GLY A 64 -7.37 -5.79 -0.72
N SER A 65 -6.38 -6.65 -0.63
CA SER A 65 -5.65 -7.21 -1.80
C SER A 65 -6.59 -7.94 -2.77
N GLY A 66 -7.57 -8.69 -2.25
CA GLY A 66 -8.57 -9.37 -3.08
C GLY A 66 -9.46 -8.40 -3.86
N VAL A 67 -9.89 -7.30 -3.24
CA VAL A 67 -10.67 -6.25 -3.91
C VAL A 67 -9.83 -5.55 -4.98
N HIS A 68 -8.58 -5.18 -4.68
CA HIS A 68 -7.66 -4.57 -5.64
C HIS A 68 -7.45 -5.47 -6.85
N ALA A 69 -7.17 -6.76 -6.67
CA ALA A 69 -6.99 -7.72 -7.77
C ALA A 69 -8.23 -7.84 -8.69
N VAL A 70 -9.44 -7.76 -8.12
CA VAL A 70 -10.68 -7.75 -8.92
C VAL A 70 -10.80 -6.46 -9.72
N LEU A 71 -10.53 -5.30 -9.09
CA LEU A 71 -10.66 -3.99 -9.75
C LEU A 71 -9.60 -3.78 -10.82
N GLU A 72 -8.38 -4.26 -10.59
CA GLU A 72 -7.28 -4.26 -11.55
C GLU A 72 -7.69 -4.95 -12.86
N GLY A 73 -8.33 -6.11 -12.77
CA GLY A 73 -8.81 -6.84 -13.96
C GLY A 73 -9.89 -6.12 -14.77
N HIS A 74 -10.45 -5.01 -14.28
CA HIS A 74 -11.55 -4.26 -14.90
C HIS A 74 -11.26 -2.77 -15.07
N GLY A 75 -10.05 -2.31 -14.75
CA GLY A 75 -9.65 -0.92 -14.92
C GLY A 75 -9.58 -0.52 -16.40
N ASP A 76 -10.05 0.69 -16.72
CA ASP A 76 -10.06 1.26 -18.07
C ASP A 76 -8.96 2.29 -18.31
N GLY A 77 -7.87 2.18 -17.56
CA GLY A 77 -6.66 3.01 -17.64
C GLY A 77 -5.40 2.16 -17.46
N THR A 78 -4.31 2.78 -17.00
CA THR A 78 -3.11 2.06 -16.56
C THR A 78 -3.31 1.61 -15.12
N VAL A 79 -3.34 0.30 -14.91
CA VAL A 79 -3.61 -0.32 -13.61
C VAL A 79 -2.32 -0.84 -12.97
N GLU A 80 -2.28 -0.88 -11.63
CA GLU A 80 -1.15 -1.40 -10.82
C GLU A 80 0.22 -0.85 -11.28
N GLN A 81 0.25 0.42 -11.68
CA GLN A 81 1.49 1.05 -12.13
C GLN A 81 2.38 1.40 -10.95
N ARG A 82 3.59 0.82 -10.91
CA ARG A 82 4.61 1.27 -9.99
C ARG A 82 5.40 2.43 -10.58
N LEU A 83 5.31 3.56 -9.93
CA LEU A 83 6.00 4.79 -10.26
C LEU A 83 7.25 4.93 -9.40
N PHE A 84 8.30 5.54 -9.97
CA PHE A 84 9.55 5.84 -9.29
C PHE A 84 9.93 7.29 -9.53
N SER A 85 10.50 7.92 -8.52
CA SER A 85 11.12 9.23 -8.67
C SER A 85 12.30 9.38 -7.74
N GLU A 86 13.36 10.00 -8.24
CA GLU A 86 14.52 10.37 -7.44
C GLU A 86 14.37 11.81 -6.94
N HIS A 87 14.63 12.02 -5.66
CA HIS A 87 14.68 13.33 -5.04
C HIS A 87 15.89 13.39 -4.10
N GLU A 88 16.82 14.32 -4.39
CA GLU A 88 18.07 14.50 -3.61
C GLU A 88 18.87 13.20 -3.40
N GLY A 89 18.92 12.33 -4.40
CA GLY A 89 19.64 11.05 -4.34
C GLY A 89 18.87 9.93 -3.65
N VAL A 90 17.60 10.14 -3.30
CA VAL A 90 16.71 9.14 -2.68
C VAL A 90 15.66 8.72 -3.69
N ILE A 91 15.52 7.42 -3.91
CA ILE A 91 14.51 6.84 -4.79
C ILE A 91 13.24 6.53 -4.00
N ILE A 92 12.13 7.12 -4.43
CA ILE A 92 10.80 6.91 -3.85
C ILE A 92 9.95 6.15 -4.85
N SER A 93 9.23 5.12 -4.39
CA SER A 93 8.28 4.39 -5.24
C SER A 93 6.87 4.37 -4.66
N GLY A 94 5.89 4.27 -5.56
CA GLY A 94 4.50 4.05 -5.19
C GLY A 94 3.78 3.22 -6.25
N ALA A 95 3.02 2.23 -5.83
CA ALA A 95 2.10 1.52 -6.70
C ALA A 95 0.77 2.26 -6.69
N VAL A 96 0.32 2.69 -7.87
CA VAL A 96 -0.93 3.41 -8.08
C VAL A 96 -1.95 2.43 -8.64
N ASP A 97 -3.13 2.35 -8.05
CA ASP A 97 -4.15 1.38 -8.46
C ASP A 97 -4.67 1.64 -9.87
N LEU A 98 -4.92 2.90 -10.21
CA LEU A 98 -5.37 3.30 -11.54
C LEU A 98 -4.89 4.72 -11.90
N VAL A 99 -4.36 4.87 -13.10
CA VAL A 99 -4.10 6.17 -13.73
C VAL A 99 -4.95 6.27 -14.99
N LYS A 100 -5.81 7.29 -15.06
CA LYS A 100 -6.64 7.57 -16.22
C LYS A 100 -6.72 9.08 -16.47
N ASP A 101 -6.47 9.51 -17.70
CA ASP A 101 -6.53 10.90 -18.12
C ASP A 101 -5.72 11.85 -17.21
N GLY A 102 -4.52 11.41 -16.78
CA GLY A 102 -3.65 12.16 -15.85
C GLY A 102 -4.14 12.16 -14.39
N HIS A 103 -5.21 11.48 -14.06
CA HIS A 103 -5.75 11.39 -12.71
C HIS A 103 -5.35 10.09 -12.02
N VAL A 104 -4.95 10.21 -10.76
CA VAL A 104 -4.62 9.10 -9.89
C VAL A 104 -5.86 8.68 -9.11
N THR A 105 -6.14 7.39 -9.11
CA THR A 105 -7.17 6.77 -8.25
C THR A 105 -6.52 5.72 -7.36
N ASP A 106 -6.92 5.70 -6.09
CA ASP A 106 -6.46 4.73 -5.10
C ASP A 106 -7.69 4.15 -4.39
N TYR A 107 -7.85 2.83 -4.46
CA TYR A 107 -8.99 2.13 -3.88
C TYR A 107 -8.77 1.85 -2.39
N LYS A 108 -9.78 2.10 -1.58
CA LYS A 108 -9.70 1.86 -0.13
C LYS A 108 -10.84 0.99 0.36
N VAL A 109 -10.50 -0.21 0.82
CA VAL A 109 -11.44 -1.07 1.55
C VAL A 109 -11.52 -0.59 2.99
N THR A 110 -12.66 -0.05 3.38
CA THR A 110 -12.84 0.58 4.69
C THR A 110 -14.28 0.48 5.19
N SER A 111 -14.49 0.87 6.45
CA SER A 111 -15.84 0.94 7.02
C SER A 111 -16.68 2.03 6.36
N VAL A 112 -17.97 1.77 6.16
CA VAL A 112 -18.95 2.75 5.65
C VAL A 112 -18.97 4.04 6.49
N TYR A 113 -18.68 3.97 7.77
CA TYR A 113 -18.62 5.16 8.63
C TYR A 113 -17.46 6.11 8.29
N THR A 114 -16.47 5.64 7.56
CA THR A 114 -15.34 6.48 7.10
C THR A 114 -15.81 7.45 6.00
N THR A 115 -16.76 7.04 5.17
CA THR A 115 -17.25 7.85 4.05
C THR A 115 -18.14 9.03 4.50
N THR A 116 -18.62 9.02 5.74
CA THR A 116 -19.45 10.10 6.32
C THR A 116 -18.62 11.22 6.94
N ARG A 117 -17.30 11.10 6.95
CA ARG A 117 -16.37 12.06 7.53
C ARG A 117 -15.54 12.72 6.42
N ALA A 118 -14.82 13.78 6.79
CA ALA A 118 -13.81 14.36 5.90
C ALA A 118 -12.78 13.30 5.50
N LEU A 119 -12.17 13.50 4.31
CA LEU A 119 -11.05 12.66 3.84
C LEU A 119 -9.97 12.55 4.92
N LYS A 120 -9.47 11.35 5.15
CA LYS A 120 -8.38 11.16 6.12
C LYS A 120 -7.11 11.85 5.62
N PRO A 121 -6.40 12.59 6.47
CA PRO A 121 -5.17 13.29 6.07
C PRO A 121 -4.13 12.37 5.42
N ASP A 122 -4.00 11.13 5.91
CA ASP A 122 -3.06 10.16 5.36
C ASP A 122 -3.42 9.75 3.91
N TRP A 123 -4.71 9.65 3.60
CA TRP A 123 -5.17 9.34 2.25
C TRP A 123 -4.94 10.51 1.29
N GLU A 124 -5.22 11.72 1.74
CA GLU A 124 -4.93 12.94 0.99
C GLU A 124 -3.43 13.06 0.71
N SER A 125 -2.59 12.86 1.72
CA SER A 125 -1.14 12.87 1.58
C SER A 125 -0.64 11.78 0.61
N GLN A 126 -1.23 10.58 0.66
CA GLN A 126 -0.91 9.49 -0.24
C GLN A 126 -1.22 9.85 -1.70
N LEU A 127 -2.42 10.37 -1.96
CA LEU A 127 -2.84 10.82 -3.29
C LEU A 127 -1.94 11.94 -3.82
N ASN A 128 -1.58 12.91 -2.98
CA ASN A 128 -0.66 13.99 -3.34
C ASN A 128 0.73 13.46 -3.71
N LEU A 129 1.26 12.47 -2.96
CA LEU A 129 2.54 11.84 -3.29
C LEU A 129 2.46 11.05 -4.60
N TYR A 130 1.36 10.34 -4.86
CA TYR A 130 1.17 9.65 -6.13
C TYR A 130 1.05 10.63 -7.30
N ALA A 131 0.28 11.70 -7.14
CA ALA A 131 0.20 12.77 -8.13
C ALA A 131 1.57 13.41 -8.39
N TRP A 132 2.38 13.62 -7.35
CA TRP A 132 3.75 14.11 -7.49
C TRP A 132 4.66 13.11 -8.23
N LEU A 133 4.57 11.81 -7.92
CA LEU A 133 5.30 10.77 -8.65
C LEU A 133 4.90 10.73 -10.13
N LEU A 134 3.61 10.81 -10.42
CA LEU A 134 3.07 10.88 -11.78
C LEU A 134 3.46 12.20 -12.44
N GLY A 135 3.29 13.31 -11.77
CA GLY A 135 3.44 14.68 -12.29
C GLY A 135 4.86 15.18 -12.35
N LYS A 136 5.87 14.47 -11.87
CA LYS A 136 7.26 14.77 -12.24
C LYS A 136 7.51 14.61 -13.72
N ASN A 137 6.57 14.00 -14.43
CA ASN A 137 6.56 13.95 -15.88
C ASN A 137 5.58 14.95 -16.51
N GLU A 138 4.66 15.60 -15.75
CA GLU A 138 3.53 16.37 -16.32
C GLU A 138 3.02 17.58 -15.52
N ILE A 139 3.68 18.05 -14.45
CA ILE A 139 3.26 19.33 -13.83
C ILE A 139 3.91 20.48 -14.61
N GLU A 140 3.14 21.10 -15.52
CA GLU A 140 3.32 22.48 -15.93
C GLU A 140 2.66 23.42 -14.91
#